data_658e00eba1e595e173c5d31e24268c00
#
_entry.id   658e00eba1e595e173c5d31e24268c00
#
_cell.length_a   1.000
_cell.length_b   1.000
_cell.length_c   1.000
_cell.angle_alpha   90.00
_cell.angle_beta   90.00
_cell.angle_gamma   90.00
#
_symmetry.space_group_name_H-M   'P 1'
#
loop_
_entity.id
_entity.type
_entity.pdbx_description
1 polymer ?
#
loop_
_entity_poly.entity_id
_entity_poly.type
_entity_poly.pdbx_seq_one_letter_code
_entity_poly.pdbx_strand_id
1 'polypeptide(L)'
;MTQEIAMLHDMSRCTACRGCMVACKQWHDLPPDMDTPFEGQYQSHKDLSSRVYTLIQMKERVDDKGKFHWDFFKKNCFHCGDPACAKGCPENAIDRNENGTVVI
;
A
#
# COMPACT_ATOMS: atom_id res chain seq x y z
N MET A 1 -21.80 -16.00 -11.50
CA MET A 1 -21.76 -15.03 -10.38
C MET A 1 -20.32 -14.64 -10.11
N THR A 2 -20.05 -13.35 -10.23
CA THR A 2 -18.70 -12.84 -9.90
C THR A 2 -18.57 -12.73 -8.39
N GLN A 3 -17.52 -13.29 -7.84
CA GLN A 3 -17.25 -13.25 -6.42
C GLN A 3 -16.28 -12.11 -6.12
N GLU A 4 -16.63 -11.26 -5.16
CA GLU A 4 -15.73 -10.22 -4.71
C GLU A 4 -14.53 -10.82 -3.98
N ILE A 5 -13.36 -10.27 -4.25
CA ILE A 5 -12.10 -10.72 -3.68
C ILE A 5 -11.54 -9.61 -2.80
N ALA A 6 -11.03 -9.97 -1.64
CA ALA A 6 -10.43 -9.02 -0.71
C ALA A 6 -9.09 -9.57 -0.23
N MET A 7 -8.24 -8.67 0.25
CA MET A 7 -6.95 -9.01 0.83
C MET A 7 -6.91 -8.55 2.28
N LEU A 8 -6.53 -9.44 3.17
CA LEU A 8 -6.34 -9.12 4.58
C LEU A 8 -4.85 -9.05 4.90
N HIS A 9 -4.41 -7.94 5.47
CA HIS A 9 -3.06 -7.80 6.00
C HIS A 9 -3.10 -7.91 7.52
N ASP A 10 -2.52 -8.98 8.06
CA ASP A 10 -2.44 -9.20 9.52
C ASP A 10 -1.16 -8.56 10.05
N MET A 11 -1.31 -7.41 10.69
CA MET A 11 -0.20 -6.63 11.23
C MET A 11 0.55 -7.39 12.34
N SER A 12 -0.12 -8.32 13.03
CA SER A 12 0.51 -9.08 14.10
C SER A 12 1.51 -10.11 13.58
N ARG A 13 1.41 -10.48 12.31
CA ARG A 13 2.28 -11.47 11.65
C ARG A 13 3.24 -10.87 10.63
N CYS A 14 3.08 -9.59 10.33
CA CYS A 14 3.93 -8.90 9.37
C CYS A 14 5.33 -8.71 9.95
N THR A 15 6.36 -9.11 9.20
CA THR A 15 7.77 -8.96 9.59
C THR A 15 8.48 -7.86 8.78
N ALA A 16 7.75 -7.12 7.97
CA ALA A 16 8.31 -6.08 7.10
C ALA A 16 9.37 -6.61 6.13
N CYS A 17 9.19 -7.83 5.62
CA CYS A 17 10.12 -8.43 4.67
C CYS A 17 10.09 -7.73 3.29
N ARG A 18 9.05 -6.94 3.02
CA ARG A 18 8.82 -6.19 1.78
C ARG A 18 8.65 -7.04 0.52
N GLY A 19 8.38 -8.34 0.69
CA GLY A 19 8.09 -9.21 -0.44
C GLY A 19 6.86 -8.76 -1.23
N CYS A 20 5.84 -8.23 -0.55
CA CYS A 20 4.64 -7.68 -1.17
C CYS A 20 4.95 -6.45 -2.03
N MET A 21 5.87 -5.60 -1.61
CA MET A 21 6.31 -4.43 -2.38
C MET A 21 7.02 -4.84 -3.67
N VAL A 22 7.92 -5.79 -3.57
CA VAL A 22 8.69 -6.31 -4.72
C VAL A 22 7.76 -7.01 -5.70
N ALA A 23 6.86 -7.86 -5.20
CA ALA A 23 5.88 -8.56 -6.03
C ALA A 23 4.99 -7.58 -6.80
N CYS A 24 4.54 -6.52 -6.15
CA CYS A 24 3.73 -5.47 -6.78
C CYS A 24 4.50 -4.73 -7.87
N LYS A 25 5.76 -4.40 -7.63
CA LYS A 25 6.61 -3.77 -8.63
C LYS A 25 6.81 -4.65 -9.85
N GLN A 26 7.05 -5.94 -9.64
CA GLN A 26 7.24 -6.88 -10.73
C GLN A 26 5.94 -7.09 -11.53
N TRP A 27 4.81 -7.21 -10.84
CA TRP A 27 3.51 -7.39 -11.48
C TRP A 27 3.13 -6.22 -12.39
N HIS A 28 3.39 -5.00 -11.93
CA HIS A 28 3.04 -3.77 -12.67
C HIS A 28 4.18 -3.23 -13.52
N ASP A 29 5.32 -3.91 -13.56
CA ASP A 29 6.51 -3.48 -14.31
C ASP A 29 6.91 -2.03 -13.97
N LEU A 30 6.93 -1.72 -12.69
CA LEU A 30 7.28 -0.38 -12.22
C LEU A 30 8.79 -0.20 -12.19
N PRO A 31 9.30 0.97 -12.66
CA PRO A 31 10.73 1.23 -12.64
C PRO A 31 11.23 1.47 -11.20
N PRO A 32 12.52 1.21 -10.94
CA PRO A 32 13.09 1.57 -9.65
C PRO A 32 13.12 3.08 -9.49
N ASP A 33 12.92 3.54 -8.27
CA ASP A 33 13.02 4.97 -7.96
C ASP A 33 14.45 5.29 -7.54
N MET A 34 15.25 5.69 -8.50
CA MET A 34 16.65 6.04 -8.29
C MET A 34 16.86 7.50 -7.88
N ASP A 35 15.80 8.30 -8.00
CA ASP A 35 15.88 9.74 -7.79
C ASP A 35 15.56 10.15 -6.35
N THR A 36 14.92 9.27 -5.58
CA THR A 36 14.56 9.57 -4.20
C THR A 36 15.73 9.26 -3.28
N PRO A 37 16.31 10.27 -2.60
CA PRO A 37 17.44 10.03 -1.72
C PRO A 37 17.02 9.30 -0.44
N PHE A 38 17.92 8.50 0.11
CA PHE A 38 17.74 7.89 1.42
C PHE A 38 18.08 8.93 2.49
N GLU A 39 17.12 9.26 3.32
CA GLU A 39 17.26 10.32 4.34
C GLU A 39 17.55 9.78 5.74
N GLY A 40 18.02 8.55 5.84
CA GLY A 40 18.37 7.96 7.14
C GLY A 40 17.21 7.31 7.88
N GLN A 41 16.11 7.04 7.20
CA GLN A 41 14.96 6.31 7.74
C GLN A 41 14.99 4.85 7.28
N TYR A 42 13.91 4.11 7.50
CA TYR A 42 13.83 2.70 7.14
C TYR A 42 13.86 2.46 5.63
N GLN A 43 13.44 3.43 4.85
CA GLN A 43 13.37 3.35 3.40
C GLN A 43 13.36 4.74 2.80
N SER A 44 13.68 4.84 1.50
CA SER A 44 13.69 6.11 0.79
C SER A 44 12.29 6.62 0.45
N HIS A 45 11.33 5.70 0.30
CA HIS A 45 9.95 6.09 -0.03
C HIS A 45 9.18 6.47 1.24
N LYS A 46 8.56 7.64 1.23
CA LYS A 46 7.75 8.12 2.36
C LYS A 46 6.28 7.81 2.19
N ASP A 47 5.81 7.68 0.96
CA ASP A 47 4.41 7.43 0.64
C ASP A 47 4.28 6.77 -0.73
N LEU A 48 3.05 6.39 -1.07
CA LEU A 48 2.73 5.86 -2.39
C LEU A 48 2.97 6.89 -3.49
N SER A 49 3.35 6.42 -4.66
CA SER A 49 3.61 7.27 -5.82
C SER A 49 3.29 6.51 -7.11
N SER A 50 3.54 7.15 -8.24
CA SER A 50 3.39 6.49 -9.55
C SER A 50 4.34 5.31 -9.77
N ARG A 51 5.37 5.20 -8.95
CA ARG A 51 6.36 4.11 -9.00
C ARG A 51 6.24 3.13 -7.85
N VAL A 52 5.43 3.44 -6.84
CA VAL A 52 5.28 2.63 -5.62
C VAL A 52 3.80 2.50 -5.30
N TYR A 53 3.21 1.36 -5.66
CA TYR A 53 1.79 1.09 -5.43
C TYR A 53 1.52 0.39 -4.11
N THR A 54 2.51 -0.28 -3.54
CA THR A 54 2.43 -0.94 -2.24
C THR A 54 3.64 -0.53 -1.40
N LEU A 55 3.39 -0.09 -0.19
CA LEU A 55 4.42 0.41 0.71
C LEU A 55 4.19 -0.15 2.11
N ILE A 56 5.24 -0.71 2.71
CA ILE A 56 5.23 -1.09 4.11
C ILE A 56 5.69 0.12 4.92
N GLN A 57 4.77 0.67 5.69
CA GLN A 57 5.09 1.76 6.62
C GLN A 57 5.47 1.17 7.96
N MET A 58 6.53 1.68 8.53
CA MET A 58 7.05 1.25 9.83
C MET A 58 6.91 2.39 10.81
N LYS A 59 6.30 2.10 11.96
CA LYS A 59 6.10 3.11 13.00
C LYS A 59 6.55 2.56 14.34
N GLU A 60 7.42 3.32 15.00
CA GLU A 60 7.84 3.04 16.37
C GLU A 60 6.95 3.79 17.35
N ARG A 61 6.56 3.13 18.42
CA ARG A 61 5.79 3.78 19.48
C ARG A 61 6.12 3.18 20.83
N VAL A 62 5.93 3.97 21.87
CA VAL A 62 6.08 3.53 23.26
C VAL A 62 4.71 3.67 23.92
N ASP A 63 4.22 2.60 24.55
CA ASP A 63 2.92 2.62 25.22
C ASP A 63 3.02 3.30 26.62
N ASP A 64 1.86 3.43 27.29
CA ASP A 64 1.78 4.07 28.61
C ASP A 64 2.58 3.33 29.69
N LYS A 65 2.91 2.07 29.45
CA LYS A 65 3.71 1.24 30.35
C LYS A 65 5.21 1.31 30.06
N GLY A 66 5.61 2.10 29.07
CA GLY A 66 7.00 2.22 28.65
C GLY A 66 7.48 1.09 27.75
N LYS A 67 6.57 0.25 27.25
CA LYS A 67 6.92 -0.85 26.36
C LYS A 67 7.03 -0.36 24.92
N PHE A 68 8.11 -0.73 24.25
CA PHE A 68 8.37 -0.38 22.86
C PHE A 68 7.54 -1.27 21.93
N HIS A 69 6.90 -0.65 20.93
CA HIS A 69 6.17 -1.33 19.86
C HIS A 69 6.66 -0.83 18.52
N TRP A 70 6.80 -1.77 17.59
CA TRP A 70 7.21 -1.48 16.22
C TRP A 70 6.15 -2.03 15.29
N ASP A 71 5.33 -1.14 14.77
CA ASP A 71 4.17 -1.51 13.95
C ASP A 71 4.52 -1.45 12.47
N PHE A 72 4.08 -2.46 11.73
CA PHE A 72 4.24 -2.54 10.27
C PHE A 72 2.86 -2.52 9.63
N PHE A 73 2.67 -1.61 8.69
CA PHE A 73 1.39 -1.45 8.00
C PHE A 73 1.59 -1.48 6.49
N LYS A 74 0.83 -2.34 5.80
CA LYS A 74 0.85 -2.41 4.35
C LYS A 74 -0.11 -1.36 3.80
N LYS A 75 0.43 -0.31 3.18
CA LYS A 75 -0.34 0.77 2.56
C LYS A 75 -0.43 0.54 1.06
N ASN A 76 -1.64 0.47 0.55
CA ASN A 76 -1.93 0.32 -0.86
C ASN A 76 -3.37 0.74 -1.11
N CYS A 77 -3.82 0.71 -2.35
CA CYS A 77 -5.23 0.94 -2.66
C CYS A 77 -6.09 -0.09 -1.95
N PHE A 78 -7.15 0.37 -1.29
CA PHE A 78 -8.05 -0.51 -0.53
C PHE A 78 -9.19 -1.07 -1.38
N HIS A 79 -9.29 -0.70 -2.65
CA HIS A 79 -10.33 -1.16 -3.58
C HIS A 79 -11.73 -0.98 -2.96
N CYS A 80 -12.03 0.25 -2.55
CA CYS A 80 -13.22 0.58 -1.77
C CYS A 80 -14.51 0.20 -2.49
N GLY A 81 -15.50 -0.26 -1.73
CA GLY A 81 -16.83 -0.54 -2.26
C GLY A 81 -17.56 0.72 -2.79
N ASP A 82 -17.25 1.87 -2.17
CA ASP A 82 -17.76 3.17 -2.59
C ASP A 82 -16.58 4.14 -2.72
N PRO A 83 -15.81 4.07 -3.84
CA PRO A 83 -14.55 4.79 -3.93
C PRO A 83 -14.76 6.29 -4.16
N ALA A 84 -14.32 7.08 -3.18
CA ALA A 84 -14.38 8.55 -3.28
C ALA A 84 -13.48 9.08 -4.41
N CYS A 85 -12.35 8.41 -4.67
CA CYS A 85 -11.45 8.79 -5.75
C CYS A 85 -12.12 8.70 -7.13
N ALA A 86 -12.95 7.67 -7.34
CA ALA A 86 -13.68 7.51 -8.59
C ALA A 86 -14.74 8.60 -8.76
N LYS A 87 -15.41 8.97 -7.65
CA LYS A 87 -16.41 10.04 -7.67
C LYS A 87 -15.80 11.39 -7.94
N GLY A 88 -14.57 11.61 -7.46
CA GLY A 88 -13.88 12.89 -7.63
C GLY A 88 -13.08 13.01 -8.91
N CYS A 89 -12.96 11.95 -9.71
CA CYS A 89 -12.19 11.98 -10.95
C CYS A 89 -12.98 12.64 -12.08
N PRO A 90 -12.52 13.80 -12.62
CA PRO A 90 -13.26 14.48 -13.70
C PRO A 90 -13.20 13.75 -15.04
N GLU A 91 -12.21 12.89 -15.22
CA GLU A 91 -12.01 12.14 -16.47
C GLU A 91 -12.67 10.76 -16.47
N ASN A 92 -13.30 10.37 -15.38
CA ASN A 92 -13.89 9.04 -15.19
C ASN A 92 -12.88 7.91 -15.47
N ALA A 93 -11.63 8.11 -15.04
CA ALA A 93 -10.54 7.17 -15.30
C ALA A 93 -10.50 6.00 -14.32
N ILE A 94 -11.33 6.05 -13.27
CA ILE A 94 -11.30 5.06 -12.19
C ILE A 94 -12.61 4.28 -12.20
N ASP A 95 -12.50 2.96 -12.38
CA ASP A 95 -13.64 2.06 -12.45
C ASP A 95 -13.50 0.94 -11.41
N ARG A 96 -14.64 0.37 -11.04
CA ARG A 96 -14.70 -0.79 -10.15
C ARG A 96 -15.20 -2.00 -10.94
N ASN A 97 -14.41 -3.06 -10.95
CA ASN A 97 -14.75 -4.30 -11.64
C ASN A 97 -15.78 -5.12 -10.86
N GLU A 98 -16.36 -6.12 -11.52
CA GLU A 98 -17.36 -6.99 -10.90
C GLU A 98 -16.80 -7.78 -9.71
N ASN A 99 -15.50 -8.11 -9.72
CA ASN A 99 -14.86 -8.83 -8.62
C ASN A 99 -14.45 -7.92 -7.45
N GLY A 100 -14.81 -6.65 -7.49
CA GLY A 100 -14.50 -5.68 -6.43
C GLY A 100 -13.19 -4.94 -6.62
N THR A 101 -12.40 -5.26 -7.63
CA THR A 101 -11.15 -4.54 -7.90
C THR A 101 -11.41 -3.16 -8.48
N VAL A 102 -10.66 -2.17 -7.98
CA VAL A 102 -10.66 -0.80 -8.52
C VAL A 102 -9.49 -0.66 -9.48
N VAL A 103 -9.75 -0.19 -10.69
CA VAL A 103 -8.74 -0.01 -11.74
C VAL A 103 -8.71 1.44 -12.23
N ILE A 104 -7.53 1.88 -12.61
CA ILE A 104 -7.31 3.23 -13.12
C ILE A 104 -6.91 3.17 -14.58
#